data_b4841313451f6277e45bb5fa6eb3fa18
#
_entry.id   b4841313451f6277e45bb5fa6eb3fa18
#
_cell.length_a   1.000
_cell.length_b   1.000
_cell.length_c   1.000
_cell.angle_alpha   90.00
_cell.angle_beta   90.00
_cell.angle_gamma   90.00
#
_symmetry.space_group_name_H-M   'P 1'
#
loop_
_entity.id
_entity.type
_entity.pdbx_description
1 polymer ?
#
loop_
_entity_poly.entity_id
_entity_poly.type
_entity_poly.pdbx_seq_one_letter_code
_entity_poly.pdbx_strand_id
1 'polypeptide(L)'
;MQPISVVIAQPDLGTASQLAATLRKRFRTVSVTQRKENVRTEILHSRAVLAVVDLELIPLSEVEELCRELSNVRVVCTHRLADDALWTAALGAGAEDCCSANDIPGIVSAAERSLIPRARAKAA
;
A
#
# COMPACT_ATOMS: atom_id res chain seq x y z
N MET A 1 -12.66 -11.54 8.63
CA MET A 1 -11.98 -11.19 7.38
C MET A 1 -12.70 -10.05 6.69
N GLN A 2 -11.97 -9.01 6.33
CA GLN A 2 -12.57 -7.86 5.65
C GLN A 2 -12.80 -8.18 4.18
N PRO A 3 -14.00 -7.84 3.64
CA PRO A 3 -14.37 -8.19 2.27
C PRO A 3 -13.83 -7.18 1.24
N ILE A 4 -12.55 -6.91 1.29
CA ILE A 4 -11.90 -5.97 0.37
C ILE A 4 -10.74 -6.64 -0.35
N SER A 5 -10.32 -6.02 -1.44
CA SER A 5 -9.18 -6.46 -2.21
C SER A 5 -7.98 -5.56 -1.96
N VAL A 6 -6.82 -6.17 -1.87
CA VAL A 6 -5.54 -5.50 -1.64
C VAL A 6 -4.58 -5.88 -2.75
N VAL A 7 -3.81 -4.92 -3.24
CA VAL A 7 -2.74 -5.18 -4.20
C VAL A 7 -1.40 -4.91 -3.52
N ILE A 8 -0.47 -5.84 -3.65
CA ILE A 8 0.90 -5.69 -3.18
C ILE A 8 1.80 -5.51 -4.40
N ALA A 9 2.53 -4.41 -4.44
CA ALA A 9 3.55 -4.15 -5.47
C ALA A 9 4.91 -4.24 -4.80
N GLN A 10 5.61 -5.35 -5.00
CA GLN A 10 6.87 -5.64 -4.34
C GLN A 10 7.78 -6.42 -5.28
N PRO A 11 9.02 -5.93 -5.55
CA PRO A 11 9.91 -6.62 -6.48
C PRO A 11 10.51 -7.91 -5.91
N ASP A 12 10.66 -8.01 -4.60
CA ASP A 12 11.22 -9.20 -3.97
C ASP A 12 10.15 -10.23 -3.70
N LEU A 13 10.26 -11.38 -4.36
CA LEU A 13 9.24 -12.43 -4.28
C LEU A 13 9.08 -12.97 -2.86
N GLY A 14 10.19 -13.16 -2.14
CA GLY A 14 10.14 -13.66 -0.77
C GLY A 14 9.38 -12.72 0.16
N THR A 15 9.69 -11.43 0.10
CA THR A 15 9.01 -10.42 0.89
C THR A 15 7.54 -10.34 0.51
N ALA A 16 7.25 -10.35 -0.80
CA ALA A 16 5.88 -10.29 -1.29
C ALA A 16 5.06 -11.48 -0.80
N SER A 17 5.65 -12.68 -0.83
CA SER A 17 4.95 -13.89 -0.42
C SER A 17 4.63 -13.90 1.06
N GLN A 18 5.56 -13.46 1.90
CA GLN A 18 5.35 -13.38 3.34
C GLN A 18 4.26 -12.36 3.68
N LEU A 19 4.32 -11.21 3.06
CA LEU A 19 3.34 -10.16 3.27
C LEU A 19 1.96 -10.60 2.79
N ALA A 20 1.89 -11.22 1.62
CA ALA A 20 0.63 -11.71 1.07
C ALA A 20 0.00 -12.77 1.98
N ALA A 21 0.80 -13.70 2.50
CA ALA A 21 0.29 -14.74 3.39
C ALA A 21 -0.34 -14.14 4.63
N THR A 22 0.29 -13.10 5.20
CA THR A 22 -0.23 -12.44 6.38
C THR A 22 -1.50 -11.63 6.07
N LEU A 23 -1.49 -10.87 4.98
CA LEU A 23 -2.64 -10.05 4.62
C LEU A 23 -3.85 -10.90 4.22
N ARG A 24 -3.64 -12.09 3.66
CA ARG A 24 -4.75 -12.99 3.32
C ARG A 24 -5.53 -13.47 4.52
N LYS A 25 -4.95 -13.37 5.71
CA LYS A 25 -5.67 -13.69 6.95
C LYS A 25 -6.63 -12.57 7.37
N ARG A 26 -6.47 -11.38 6.80
CA ARG A 26 -7.24 -10.19 7.17
C ARG A 26 -8.17 -9.71 6.07
N PHE A 27 -7.82 -9.95 4.83
CA PHE A 27 -8.53 -9.41 3.67
C PHE A 27 -8.90 -10.53 2.72
N ARG A 28 -10.06 -10.36 2.06
CA ARG A 28 -10.60 -11.42 1.20
C ARG A 28 -9.69 -11.76 0.03
N THR A 29 -9.20 -10.75 -0.65
CA THR A 29 -8.41 -10.94 -1.87
C THR A 29 -7.10 -10.16 -1.76
N VAL A 30 -5.99 -10.84 -2.00
CA VAL A 30 -4.68 -10.21 -2.02
C VAL A 30 -3.99 -10.62 -3.30
N SER A 31 -3.68 -9.65 -4.14
CA SER A 31 -2.96 -9.85 -5.40
C SER A 31 -1.55 -9.30 -5.27
N VAL A 32 -0.60 -9.96 -5.91
CA VAL A 32 0.80 -9.54 -5.89
C VAL A 32 1.25 -9.24 -7.31
N THR A 33 1.94 -8.13 -7.50
CA THR A 33 2.64 -7.85 -8.75
C THR A 33 4.07 -7.45 -8.46
N GLN A 34 5.00 -7.91 -9.29
CA GLN A 34 6.42 -7.56 -9.19
C GLN A 34 6.82 -6.58 -10.29
N ARG A 35 5.88 -6.12 -11.10
CA ARG A 35 6.12 -5.27 -12.26
C ARG A 35 5.33 -3.97 -12.12
N LYS A 36 6.04 -2.85 -12.17
CA LYS A 36 5.40 -1.55 -11.96
C LYS A 36 4.35 -1.23 -13.03
N GLU A 37 4.55 -1.69 -14.25
CA GLU A 37 3.60 -1.45 -15.34
C GLU A 37 2.26 -2.17 -15.13
N ASN A 38 2.21 -3.14 -14.22
CA ASN A 38 0.99 -3.88 -13.94
C ASN A 38 0.23 -3.39 -12.71
N VAL A 39 0.80 -2.48 -11.95
CA VAL A 39 0.21 -2.04 -10.66
C VAL A 39 -1.16 -1.40 -10.86
N ARG A 40 -1.24 -0.41 -11.73
CA ARG A 40 -2.50 0.29 -11.99
C ARG A 40 -3.58 -0.65 -12.52
N THR A 41 -3.21 -1.47 -13.50
CA THR A 41 -4.13 -2.44 -14.08
C THR A 41 -4.64 -3.41 -13.03
N GLU A 42 -3.76 -3.90 -12.16
CA GLU A 42 -4.14 -4.83 -11.11
C GLU A 42 -5.08 -4.19 -10.10
N ILE A 43 -4.83 -2.95 -9.71
CA ILE A 43 -5.70 -2.22 -8.79
C ILE A 43 -7.10 -2.08 -9.39
N LEU A 44 -7.18 -1.67 -10.66
CA LEU A 44 -8.46 -1.47 -11.32
C LEU A 44 -9.18 -2.79 -11.54
N HIS A 45 -8.46 -3.82 -11.98
CA HIS A 45 -9.04 -5.13 -12.25
C HIS A 45 -9.60 -5.79 -11.00
N SER A 46 -8.88 -5.73 -9.91
CA SER A 46 -9.30 -6.34 -8.64
C SER A 46 -10.23 -5.43 -7.82
N ARG A 47 -10.44 -4.20 -8.25
CA ARG A 47 -11.20 -3.18 -7.52
C ARG A 47 -10.63 -2.97 -6.12
N ALA A 48 -9.32 -2.96 -6.02
CA ALA A 48 -8.65 -2.82 -4.74
C ALA A 48 -8.91 -1.44 -4.14
N VAL A 49 -9.07 -1.40 -2.82
CA VAL A 49 -9.19 -0.15 -2.07
C VAL A 49 -7.93 0.14 -1.26
N LEU A 50 -6.99 -0.78 -1.28
CA LEU A 50 -5.73 -0.66 -0.58
C LEU A 50 -4.61 -1.21 -1.46
N ALA A 51 -3.52 -0.47 -1.55
CA ALA A 51 -2.31 -0.92 -2.25
C ALA A 51 -1.12 -0.74 -1.33
N VAL A 52 -0.32 -1.79 -1.18
CA VAL A 52 0.95 -1.74 -0.47
C VAL A 52 2.03 -1.73 -1.52
N VAL A 53 2.73 -0.61 -1.68
CA VAL A 53 3.68 -0.45 -2.77
C VAL A 53 5.08 -0.19 -2.25
N ASP A 54 6.04 -0.93 -2.76
CA ASP A 54 7.44 -0.76 -2.39
C ASP A 54 8.06 0.34 -3.25
N LEU A 55 8.75 1.27 -2.59
CA LEU A 55 9.32 2.43 -3.26
C LEU A 55 10.52 2.10 -4.13
N GLU A 56 11.06 0.89 -4.03
CA GLU A 56 12.08 0.43 -4.95
C GLU A 56 11.47 -0.03 -6.27
N LEU A 57 10.17 -0.28 -6.30
CA LEU A 57 9.45 -0.62 -7.52
C LEU A 57 8.71 0.58 -8.09
N ILE A 58 8.03 1.34 -7.22
CA ILE A 58 7.19 2.49 -7.61
C ILE A 58 7.79 3.74 -6.95
N PRO A 59 8.46 4.61 -7.69
CA PRO A 59 9.02 5.83 -7.09
C PRO A 59 7.93 6.77 -6.59
N LEU A 60 8.30 7.67 -5.67
CA LEU A 60 7.34 8.57 -5.04
C LEU A 60 6.53 9.41 -6.03
N SER A 61 7.14 9.82 -7.14
CA SER A 61 6.41 10.58 -8.16
C SER A 61 5.25 9.78 -8.74
N GLU A 62 5.43 8.49 -8.92
CA GLU A 62 4.37 7.61 -9.41
C GLU A 62 3.35 7.30 -8.32
N VAL A 63 3.78 7.22 -7.07
CA VAL A 63 2.84 7.09 -5.93
C VAL A 63 1.92 8.30 -5.89
N GLU A 64 2.48 9.50 -6.08
CA GLU A 64 1.68 10.72 -6.11
C GLU A 64 0.64 10.68 -7.21
N GLU A 65 1.02 10.22 -8.40
CA GLU A 65 0.08 10.07 -9.51
C GLU A 65 -1.02 9.06 -9.18
N LEU A 66 -0.66 7.92 -8.61
CA LEU A 66 -1.65 6.91 -8.21
C LEU A 66 -2.65 7.48 -7.20
N CYS A 67 -2.16 8.17 -6.18
CA CYS A 67 -3.01 8.75 -5.15
C CYS A 67 -3.95 9.81 -5.73
N ARG A 68 -3.49 10.58 -6.69
CA ARG A 68 -4.29 11.60 -7.33
C ARG A 68 -5.33 11.01 -8.28
N GLU A 69 -4.93 10.05 -9.08
CA GLU A 69 -5.80 9.47 -10.11
C GLU A 69 -6.77 8.43 -9.56
N LEU A 70 -6.36 7.68 -8.54
CA LEU A 70 -7.18 6.64 -7.93
C LEU A 70 -7.50 7.05 -6.49
N SER A 71 -8.27 8.12 -6.34
CA SER A 71 -8.50 8.78 -5.05
C SER A 71 -9.21 7.89 -4.02
N ASN A 72 -9.87 6.83 -4.45
CA ASN A 72 -10.54 5.89 -3.54
C ASN A 72 -9.62 4.75 -3.08
N VAL A 73 -8.37 4.74 -3.54
CA VAL A 73 -7.41 3.73 -3.14
C VAL A 73 -6.48 4.32 -2.07
N ARG A 74 -6.34 3.61 -0.97
CA ARG A 74 -5.38 3.97 0.07
C ARG A 74 -4.04 3.32 -0.25
N VAL A 75 -2.95 4.06 -0.11
CA VAL A 75 -1.62 3.56 -0.43
C VAL A 75 -0.76 3.55 0.82
N VAL A 76 -0.18 2.40 1.12
CA VAL A 76 0.85 2.24 2.15
C VAL A 76 2.16 1.94 1.43
N CYS A 77 3.17 2.74 1.69
CA CYS A 77 4.48 2.56 1.08
C CYS A 77 5.37 1.69 1.94
N THR A 78 6.29 0.96 1.31
CA THR A 78 7.34 0.22 2.01
C THR A 78 8.69 0.53 1.41
N HIS A 79 9.74 0.37 2.22
CA HIS A 79 11.12 0.51 1.75
C HIS A 79 12.03 -0.19 2.74
N ARG A 80 13.13 -0.77 2.24
CA ARG A 80 14.08 -1.45 3.12
C ARG A 80 14.69 -0.53 4.17
N LEU A 81 14.90 0.74 3.79
CA LEU A 81 15.54 1.74 4.63
C LEU A 81 14.57 2.89 4.95
N ALA A 82 13.35 2.54 5.33
CA ALA A 82 12.35 3.54 5.69
C ALA A 82 12.84 4.35 6.90
N ASP A 83 12.95 5.68 6.71
CA ASP A 83 13.36 6.60 7.75
C ASP A 83 12.37 7.77 7.81
N ASP A 84 12.60 8.70 8.73
CA ASP A 84 11.69 9.83 8.92
C ASP A 84 11.57 10.71 7.68
N ALA A 85 12.66 10.91 6.95
CA ALA A 85 12.65 11.71 5.74
C ALA A 85 11.79 11.06 4.66
N LEU A 86 11.93 9.76 4.49
CA LEU A 86 11.16 9.01 3.52
C LEU A 86 9.68 8.94 3.93
N TRP A 87 9.42 8.75 5.22
CA TRP A 87 8.06 8.75 5.75
C TRP A 87 7.36 10.07 5.45
N THR A 88 8.03 11.19 5.72
CA THR A 88 7.49 12.51 5.44
C THR A 88 7.21 12.69 3.95
N ALA A 89 8.15 12.26 3.10
CA ALA A 89 8.00 12.38 1.65
C ALA A 89 6.84 11.51 1.13
N ALA A 90 6.67 10.32 1.68
CA ALA A 90 5.58 9.43 1.28
C ALA A 90 4.22 10.02 1.64
N LEU A 91 4.09 10.57 2.85
CA LEU A 91 2.86 11.24 3.25
C LEU A 91 2.58 12.45 2.36
N GLY A 92 3.62 13.20 1.99
CA GLY A 92 3.48 14.31 1.07
C GLY A 92 3.02 13.89 -0.31
N ALA A 93 3.32 12.69 -0.73
CA ALA A 93 2.86 12.13 -2.01
C ALA A 93 1.42 11.59 -1.93
N GLY A 94 0.84 11.55 -0.74
CA GLY A 94 -0.53 11.09 -0.55
C GLY A 94 -0.67 9.71 0.06
N ALA A 95 0.44 9.06 0.43
CA ALA A 95 0.40 7.76 1.07
C ALA A 95 -0.09 7.88 2.52
N GLU A 96 -0.70 6.80 3.01
CA GLU A 96 -1.21 6.74 4.39
C GLU A 96 -0.08 6.53 5.39
N ASP A 97 0.96 5.81 4.99
CA ASP A 97 2.08 5.49 5.85
C ASP A 97 3.26 5.02 5.00
N CYS A 98 4.42 4.91 5.64
CA CYS A 98 5.60 4.32 5.02
C CYS A 98 6.29 3.45 6.07
N CYS A 99 6.40 2.17 5.78
CA CYS A 99 6.90 1.17 6.72
C CYS A 99 8.16 0.50 6.18
N SER A 100 8.95 -0.06 7.08
CA SER A 100 10.03 -0.93 6.66
C SER A 100 9.45 -2.16 5.96
N ALA A 101 10.06 -2.56 4.84
CA ALA A 101 9.58 -3.70 4.07
C ALA A 101 9.57 -5.01 4.86
N ASN A 102 10.40 -5.10 5.89
CA ASN A 102 10.49 -6.29 6.74
C ASN A 102 9.57 -6.25 7.96
N ASP A 103 8.94 -5.12 8.20
CA ASP A 103 8.08 -4.94 9.38
C ASP A 103 6.63 -5.32 9.02
N ILE A 104 6.39 -6.61 8.88
CA ILE A 104 5.07 -7.11 8.51
C ILE A 104 3.98 -6.68 9.51
N PRO A 105 4.18 -6.80 10.83
CA PRO A 105 3.17 -6.30 11.78
C PRO A 105 2.87 -4.81 11.60
N GLY A 106 3.90 -4.00 11.34
CA GLY A 106 3.72 -2.57 11.10
C GLY A 106 2.93 -2.29 9.83
N ILE A 107 3.21 -3.05 8.77
CA ILE A 107 2.49 -2.92 7.49
C ILE A 107 1.01 -3.29 7.68
N VAL A 108 0.75 -4.39 8.36
CA VAL A 108 -0.63 -4.84 8.65
C VAL A 108 -1.37 -3.77 9.44
N SER A 109 -0.73 -3.23 10.46
CA SER A 109 -1.31 -2.18 11.28
C SER A 109 -1.63 -0.92 10.47
N ALA A 110 -0.69 -0.51 9.62
CA ALA A 110 -0.89 0.64 8.74
C ALA A 110 -2.03 0.40 7.76
N ALA A 111 -2.11 -0.80 7.19
CA ALA A 111 -3.17 -1.19 6.27
C ALA A 111 -4.54 -1.08 6.94
N GLU A 112 -4.67 -1.62 8.14
CA GLU A 112 -5.94 -1.58 8.86
C GLU A 112 -6.33 -0.16 9.26
N ARG A 113 -5.37 0.65 9.71
CA ARG A 113 -5.64 2.05 10.06
C ARG A 113 -6.06 2.87 8.85
N SER A 114 -5.48 2.60 7.69
CA SER A 114 -5.78 3.37 6.48
C SER A 114 -7.21 3.18 5.99
N LEU A 115 -7.87 2.12 6.42
CA LEU A 115 -9.25 1.83 6.03
C LEU A 115 -10.28 2.45 6.97
N ILE A 116 -9.82 3.12 8.04
CA ILE A 116 -10.72 3.84 8.95
C ILE A 116 -11.25 5.07 8.22
N PRO A 117 -12.57 5.33 8.24
CA PRO A 117 -13.14 6.49 7.56
C PRO A 117 -12.54 7.80 8.07
N ARG A 118 -12.32 8.74 7.13
CA ARG A 118 -11.70 10.03 7.42
C ARG A 118 -12.66 11.18 7.63
N ALA A 119 -13.96 10.91 7.62
CA ALA A 119 -14.97 11.96 7.71
C ALA A 119 -14.77 12.85 8.93
N ARG A 120 -14.36 12.27 10.05
CA ARG A 120 -14.13 13.01 11.28
C ARG A 120 -12.98 14.03 11.18
N ALA A 121 -11.90 13.65 10.51
CA ALA A 121 -10.76 14.54 10.34
C ALA A 121 -11.13 15.77 9.52
N LYS A 122 -12.03 15.62 8.56
CA LYS A 122 -12.47 16.71 7.70
C LYS A 122 -13.48 17.61 8.39
N ALA A 123 -14.19 17.11 9.36
CA ALA A 123 -15.20 17.86 10.08
C ALA A 123 -14.61 18.79 11.14
N ALA A 124 -13.35 18.56 11.48
CA ALA A 124 -12.67 19.35 12.52
C ALA A 124 -12.34 20.76 12.06
#